data_d196f2938064ef2201b5e897aafde097
#
_entry.id   d196f2938064ef2201b5e897aafde097
#
_cell.length_a   1.000
_cell.length_b   1.000
_cell.length_c   1.000
_cell.angle_alpha   90.00
_cell.angle_beta   90.00
_cell.angle_gamma   90.00
#
_symmetry.space_group_name_H-M   'P 1'
#
loop_
_entity.id
_entity.type
_entity.pdbx_description
1 polymer ?
#
loop_
_entity_poly.entity_id
_entity_poly.type
_entity_poly.pdbx_seq_one_letter_code
_entity_poly.pdbx_strand_id
1 'polypeptide(L)'
;MLVLLPFSMGAQEVDQSVEKRIDSLATEVTTLDKVVQKLSKFKVSAYIQGQYQYGQEDATLKVGDKNENLDKGFNRIGIRRGRMKFEYNDEIGTGAVQIEVNDKGVSFRDLYIGIKDPWTKRSQLMA
;
A
#
# COMPACT_ATOMS: atom_id res chain seq x y z
N MET A 1 35.07 4.12 67.27
CA MET A 1 35.25 4.88 66.06
C MET A 1 34.65 4.04 64.93
N LEU A 2 33.38 4.28 64.64
CA LEU A 2 32.58 3.48 63.66
C LEU A 2 32.64 4.20 62.27
N VAL A 3 33.25 3.59 61.29
CA VAL A 3 33.32 4.14 59.96
C VAL A 3 32.11 3.67 59.16
N LEU A 4 31.16 4.58 58.92
CA LEU A 4 30.04 4.39 57.99
C LEU A 4 30.52 4.65 56.58
N LEU A 5 30.61 3.59 55.75
CA LEU A 5 30.85 3.68 54.33
C LEU A 5 29.57 4.12 53.61
N PRO A 6 29.63 5.02 52.63
CA PRO A 6 28.45 5.43 51.85
C PRO A 6 28.14 4.38 50.79
N PHE A 7 27.00 3.71 50.96
CA PHE A 7 26.45 2.76 50.02
C PHE A 7 25.39 3.46 49.14
N SER A 8 25.79 4.43 48.30
CA SER A 8 24.81 5.17 47.48
C SER A 8 25.20 5.45 46.01
N MET A 9 26.27 4.84 45.48
CA MET A 9 26.67 5.13 44.11
C MET A 9 25.96 4.29 43.03
N GLY A 10 25.43 3.14 43.34
CA GLY A 10 24.83 2.24 42.34
C GLY A 10 23.41 2.61 41.91
N ALA A 11 22.62 3.26 42.76
CA ALA A 11 21.23 3.57 42.45
C ALA A 11 21.07 4.76 41.50
N GLN A 12 21.95 5.76 41.55
CA GLN A 12 21.90 6.95 40.69
C GLN A 12 22.35 6.66 39.24
N GLU A 13 23.32 5.77 39.03
CA GLU A 13 23.75 5.39 37.69
C GLU A 13 22.70 4.57 36.93
N VAL A 14 22.00 3.69 37.65
CA VAL A 14 20.90 2.91 37.06
C VAL A 14 19.73 3.81 36.66
N ASP A 15 19.39 4.80 37.43
CA ASP A 15 18.29 5.73 37.18
C ASP A 15 18.59 6.60 35.91
N GLN A 16 19.78 7.15 35.80
CA GLN A 16 20.21 7.92 34.65
C GLN A 16 20.28 7.08 33.36
N SER A 17 20.63 5.82 33.43
CA SER A 17 20.67 4.93 32.30
C SER A 17 19.24 4.58 31.78
N VAL A 18 18.31 4.44 32.70
CA VAL A 18 16.90 4.19 32.40
C VAL A 18 16.27 5.43 31.79
N GLU A 19 16.50 6.62 32.36
CA GLU A 19 16.01 7.89 31.75
C GLU A 19 16.50 8.09 30.31
N LYS A 20 17.79 7.90 30.05
CA LYS A 20 18.34 8.00 28.69
C LYS A 20 17.70 7.01 27.73
N ARG A 21 17.38 5.81 28.17
CA ARG A 21 16.68 4.81 27.35
C ARG A 21 15.23 5.21 27.09
N ILE A 22 14.56 5.78 28.08
CA ILE A 22 13.21 6.31 27.92
C ILE A 22 13.18 7.45 26.91
N ASP A 23 14.10 8.40 26.99
CA ASP A 23 14.21 9.51 26.04
C ASP A 23 14.52 9.05 24.62
N SER A 24 15.41 8.06 24.49
CA SER A 24 15.72 7.44 23.22
C SER A 24 14.49 6.77 22.61
N LEU A 25 13.75 5.98 23.39
CA LEU A 25 12.52 5.33 22.95
C LEU A 25 11.42 6.36 22.59
N ALA A 26 11.26 7.41 23.37
CA ALA A 26 10.33 8.48 23.08
C ALA A 26 10.65 9.18 21.75
N THR A 27 11.94 9.37 21.45
CA THR A 27 12.40 9.94 20.18
C THR A 27 12.14 8.98 19.01
N GLU A 28 12.39 7.70 19.19
CA GLU A 28 12.08 6.68 18.19
C GLU A 28 10.59 6.59 17.90
N VAL A 29 9.75 6.58 18.92
CA VAL A 29 8.29 6.56 18.79
C VAL A 29 7.79 7.79 18.01
N THR A 30 8.26 8.99 18.35
CA THR A 30 7.90 10.22 17.62
C THR A 30 8.36 10.19 16.15
N THR A 31 9.48 9.57 15.87
CA THR A 31 9.97 9.40 14.49
C THR A 31 9.13 8.40 13.72
N LEU A 32 8.78 7.28 14.35
CA LEU A 32 7.90 6.27 13.78
C LEU A 32 6.51 6.84 13.50
N ASP A 33 5.94 7.61 14.43
CA ASP A 33 4.64 8.26 14.23
C ASP A 33 4.64 9.18 13.01
N LYS A 34 5.70 9.96 12.81
CA LYS A 34 5.84 10.81 11.60
C LYS A 34 5.91 9.99 10.31
N VAL A 35 6.61 8.85 10.34
CA VAL A 35 6.69 7.95 9.18
C VAL A 35 5.33 7.30 8.91
N VAL A 36 4.66 6.81 9.94
CA VAL A 36 3.32 6.21 9.82
C VAL A 36 2.32 7.22 9.29
N GLN A 37 2.32 8.46 9.79
CA GLN A 37 1.46 9.53 9.28
C GLN A 37 1.71 9.85 7.79
N LYS A 38 2.96 9.81 7.34
CA LYS A 38 3.28 9.96 5.91
C LYS A 38 2.80 8.78 5.09
N LEU A 39 3.00 7.56 5.57
CA LEU A 39 2.59 6.34 4.89
C LEU A 39 1.07 6.19 4.84
N SER A 40 0.33 6.66 5.84
CA SER A 40 -1.14 6.61 5.87
C SER A 40 -1.81 7.41 4.74
N LYS A 41 -1.08 8.36 4.13
CA LYS A 41 -1.53 9.10 2.94
C LYS A 41 -1.48 8.26 1.66
N PHE A 42 -0.74 7.16 1.68
CA PHE A 42 -0.63 6.24 0.56
C PHE A 42 -1.45 4.98 0.81
N LYS A 43 -2.24 4.60 -0.18
CA LYS A 43 -2.97 3.35 -0.19
C LYS A 43 -2.60 2.57 -1.43
N VAL A 44 -2.21 1.32 -1.23
CA VAL A 44 -1.92 0.38 -2.32
C VAL A 44 -2.94 -0.73 -2.24
N SER A 45 -3.60 -1.01 -3.35
CA SER A 45 -4.51 -2.13 -3.50
C SER A 45 -4.19 -2.91 -4.75
N ALA A 46 -4.30 -4.23 -4.67
CA ALA A 46 -4.06 -5.10 -5.81
C ALA A 46 -4.98 -6.31 -5.76
N TYR A 47 -5.32 -6.82 -6.94
CA TYR A 47 -5.97 -8.11 -7.06
C TYR A 47 -5.55 -8.82 -8.35
N ILE A 48 -5.63 -10.14 -8.33
CA ILE A 48 -5.41 -11.00 -9.49
C ILE A 48 -6.66 -11.86 -9.68
N GLN A 49 -7.14 -11.92 -10.92
CA GLN A 49 -8.27 -12.74 -11.30
C GLN A 49 -7.78 -13.90 -12.16
N GLY A 50 -7.81 -15.10 -11.58
CA GLY A 50 -7.59 -16.34 -12.31
C GLY A 50 -8.86 -16.79 -13.03
N GLN A 51 -8.70 -17.51 -14.14
CA GLN A 51 -9.78 -18.05 -14.92
C GLN A 51 -9.45 -19.45 -15.40
N TYR A 52 -10.42 -20.34 -15.27
CA TYR A 52 -10.44 -21.64 -15.92
C TYR A 52 -11.48 -21.62 -17.03
N GLN A 53 -11.13 -22.16 -18.19
CA GLN A 53 -12.00 -22.24 -19.35
C GLN A 53 -11.96 -23.65 -19.93
N TYR A 54 -13.14 -24.16 -20.18
CA TYR A 54 -13.36 -25.41 -20.91
C TYR A 54 -14.33 -25.12 -22.03
N GLY A 55 -14.02 -25.59 -23.24
CA GLY A 55 -14.88 -25.48 -24.39
C GLY A 55 -14.85 -26.76 -25.19
N GLN A 56 -16.00 -27.14 -25.74
CA GLN A 56 -16.15 -28.22 -26.69
C GLN A 56 -15.76 -27.76 -28.10
N GLU A 57 -15.74 -28.67 -29.05
CA GLU A 57 -15.55 -28.36 -30.47
C GLU A 57 -16.54 -27.28 -30.91
N ASP A 58 -16.12 -26.39 -31.81
CA ASP A 58 -16.86 -25.24 -32.28
C ASP A 58 -17.26 -24.17 -31.27
N ALA A 59 -16.74 -24.25 -30.04
CA ALA A 59 -16.99 -23.24 -29.04
C ALA A 59 -16.25 -21.92 -29.37
N THR A 60 -16.94 -20.80 -29.22
CA THR A 60 -16.33 -19.47 -29.36
C THR A 60 -15.87 -18.96 -27.99
N LEU A 61 -14.57 -18.68 -27.87
CA LEU A 61 -14.01 -18.00 -26.73
C LEU A 61 -14.37 -16.51 -26.77
N LYS A 62 -15.35 -16.11 -25.96
CA LYS A 62 -15.76 -14.71 -25.83
C LYS A 62 -15.22 -14.00 -24.59
N VAL A 63 -14.35 -14.64 -23.83
CA VAL A 63 -13.87 -14.13 -22.55
C VAL A 63 -12.38 -13.84 -22.65
N GLY A 64 -12.03 -12.62 -22.44
CA GLY A 64 -10.71 -12.06 -22.70
C GLY A 64 -10.70 -11.41 -24.09
N ASP A 65 -9.52 -11.06 -24.55
CA ASP A 65 -9.33 -10.30 -25.77
C ASP A 65 -9.35 -11.13 -27.06
N LYS A 66 -9.37 -12.43 -26.92
CA LYS A 66 -9.29 -13.34 -28.05
C LYS A 66 -10.65 -13.97 -28.30
N ASN A 67 -11.32 -13.47 -29.34
CA ASN A 67 -12.41 -14.20 -29.98
C ASN A 67 -11.77 -15.21 -30.94
N GLU A 68 -11.43 -16.36 -30.45
CA GLU A 68 -10.91 -17.46 -31.27
C GLU A 68 -12.03 -18.49 -31.41
N ASN A 69 -12.36 -18.80 -32.66
CA ASN A 69 -13.13 -20.00 -32.99
C ASN A 69 -12.14 -21.16 -32.98
N LEU A 70 -12.37 -22.13 -32.13
CA LEU A 70 -11.51 -23.30 -32.02
C LEU A 70 -12.21 -24.51 -32.63
N ASP A 71 -11.61 -25.05 -33.68
CA ASP A 71 -12.09 -26.27 -34.34
C ASP A 71 -12.00 -27.51 -33.44
N LYS A 72 -11.24 -27.40 -32.36
CA LYS A 72 -11.05 -28.46 -31.35
C LYS A 72 -11.37 -27.94 -29.96
N GLY A 73 -11.93 -28.82 -29.14
CA GLY A 73 -12.16 -28.52 -27.72
C GLY A 73 -10.89 -28.05 -27.01
N PHE A 74 -11.03 -27.16 -26.06
CA PHE A 74 -9.91 -26.61 -25.32
C PHE A 74 -10.14 -26.67 -23.81
N ASN A 75 -9.03 -26.72 -23.09
CA ASN A 75 -8.99 -26.72 -21.64
C ASN A 75 -7.79 -25.85 -21.22
N ARG A 76 -8.04 -24.73 -20.57
CA ARG A 76 -6.96 -23.82 -20.14
C ARG A 76 -7.21 -23.17 -18.80
N ILE A 77 -6.12 -22.93 -18.09
CA ILE A 77 -6.06 -22.06 -16.91
C ILE A 77 -5.23 -20.85 -17.32
N GLY A 78 -5.68 -19.66 -16.93
CA GLY A 78 -4.95 -18.43 -17.19
C GLY A 78 -5.31 -17.32 -16.21
N ILE A 79 -4.53 -16.26 -16.26
CA ILE A 79 -4.81 -15.03 -15.53
C ILE A 79 -5.64 -14.14 -16.47
N ARG A 80 -6.87 -13.84 -16.07
CA ARG A 80 -7.73 -12.95 -16.83
C ARG A 80 -7.28 -11.50 -16.74
N ARG A 81 -6.92 -11.06 -15.54
CA ARG A 81 -6.38 -9.73 -15.27
C ARG A 81 -5.72 -9.64 -13.92
N GLY A 82 -4.73 -8.79 -13.82
CA GLY A 82 -4.17 -8.27 -12.58
C GLY A 82 -4.35 -6.76 -12.54
N ARG A 83 -4.71 -6.21 -11.39
CA ARG A 83 -4.76 -4.75 -11.20
C ARG A 83 -4.02 -4.36 -9.96
N MET A 84 -3.32 -3.23 -10.06
CA MET A 84 -2.65 -2.58 -8.95
C MET A 84 -2.99 -1.09 -8.97
N LYS A 85 -3.46 -0.58 -7.86
CA LYS A 85 -3.85 0.81 -7.69
C LYS A 85 -3.04 1.43 -6.57
N PHE A 86 -2.42 2.56 -6.87
CA PHE A 86 -1.73 3.44 -5.93
C PHE A 86 -2.59 4.69 -5.76
N GLU A 87 -2.93 5.01 -4.54
CA GLU A 87 -3.69 6.20 -4.21
C GLU A 87 -2.90 7.04 -3.23
N TYR A 88 -2.82 8.32 -3.49
CA TYR A 88 -2.29 9.32 -2.57
C TYR A 88 -3.42 10.27 -2.18
N ASN A 89 -3.56 10.51 -0.89
CA ASN A 89 -4.60 11.38 -0.37
C ASN A 89 -4.07 12.20 0.79
N ASP A 90 -3.96 13.50 0.58
CA ASP A 90 -3.58 14.48 1.59
C ASP A 90 -4.66 15.55 1.75
N GLU A 91 -4.45 16.47 2.65
CA GLU A 91 -5.36 17.59 2.90
C GLU A 91 -5.57 18.45 1.65
N ILE A 92 -4.50 18.69 0.88
CA ILE A 92 -4.51 19.58 -0.28
C ILE A 92 -4.47 18.80 -1.59
N GLY A 93 -3.78 17.64 -1.61
CA GLY A 93 -3.54 16.88 -2.83
C GLY A 93 -4.20 15.50 -2.81
N THR A 94 -4.66 15.06 -3.97
CA THR A 94 -5.12 13.70 -4.19
C THR A 94 -4.62 13.22 -5.54
N GLY A 95 -4.37 11.92 -5.68
CA GLY A 95 -4.00 11.35 -6.95
C GLY A 95 -4.13 9.83 -6.92
N ALA A 96 -4.32 9.25 -8.08
CA ALA A 96 -4.31 7.82 -8.22
C ALA A 96 -3.70 7.38 -9.56
N VAL A 97 -3.02 6.25 -9.50
CA VAL A 97 -2.50 5.54 -10.67
C VAL A 97 -2.96 4.09 -10.58
N GLN A 98 -3.70 3.62 -11.57
CA GLN A 98 -4.12 2.25 -11.67
C GLN A 98 -3.54 1.59 -12.91
N ILE A 99 -2.84 0.49 -12.71
CA ILE A 99 -2.23 -0.33 -13.74
C ILE A 99 -3.03 -1.62 -13.86
N GLU A 100 -3.37 -1.98 -15.09
CA GLU A 100 -3.97 -3.27 -15.42
C GLU A 100 -3.02 -4.09 -16.29
N VAL A 101 -2.86 -5.34 -15.92
CA VAL A 101 -2.12 -6.35 -16.71
C VAL A 101 -3.12 -7.40 -17.14
N ASN A 102 -3.19 -7.67 -18.44
CA ASN A 102 -4.03 -8.71 -19.05
C ASN A 102 -3.31 -9.37 -20.20
N ASP A 103 -3.98 -10.24 -20.94
CA ASP A 103 -3.42 -10.95 -22.10
C ASP A 103 -2.98 -10.01 -23.26
N LYS A 104 -3.48 -8.77 -23.29
CA LYS A 104 -3.10 -7.75 -24.29
C LYS A 104 -1.85 -6.98 -23.89
N GLY A 105 -1.47 -7.03 -22.61
CA GLY A 105 -0.33 -6.31 -22.09
C GLY A 105 -0.65 -5.48 -20.85
N VAL A 106 0.10 -4.41 -20.69
CA VAL A 106 -0.02 -3.48 -19.56
C VAL A 106 -0.69 -2.20 -20.01
N SER A 107 -1.69 -1.75 -19.29
CA SER A 107 -2.41 -0.51 -19.57
C SER A 107 -2.67 0.28 -18.29
N PHE A 108 -2.69 1.60 -18.42
CA PHE A 108 -3.19 2.50 -17.38
C PHE A 108 -4.71 2.57 -17.46
N ARG A 109 -5.39 2.43 -16.31
CA ARG A 109 -6.85 2.55 -16.23
C ARG A 109 -7.27 3.90 -15.68
N ASP A 110 -6.74 4.22 -14.51
CA ASP A 110 -7.02 5.49 -13.86
C ASP A 110 -5.68 6.19 -13.65
N LEU A 111 -5.59 7.40 -14.13
CA LEU A 111 -4.47 8.28 -13.92
C LEU A 111 -5.04 9.68 -13.70
N TYR A 112 -5.02 10.14 -12.49
CA TYR A 112 -5.48 11.49 -12.18
C TYR A 112 -4.69 12.08 -11.02
N ILE A 113 -4.63 13.39 -11.03
CA ILE A 113 -4.15 14.22 -9.93
C ILE A 113 -5.19 15.29 -9.65
N GLY A 114 -5.38 15.62 -8.40
CA GLY A 114 -6.35 16.62 -7.98
C GLY A 114 -5.83 17.50 -6.87
N ILE A 115 -6.33 18.71 -6.82
CA ILE A 115 -6.09 19.67 -5.76
C ILE A 115 -7.43 19.93 -5.08
N LYS A 116 -7.44 19.81 -3.77
CA LYS A 116 -8.59 20.11 -2.92
C LYS A 116 -8.52 21.57 -2.45
N ASP A 117 -9.65 22.21 -2.36
CA ASP A 117 -9.75 23.52 -1.76
C ASP A 117 -9.42 23.44 -0.25
N PRO A 118 -8.37 24.13 0.22
CA PRO A 118 -7.96 24.07 1.62
C PRO A 118 -8.95 24.76 2.57
N TRP A 119 -9.81 25.66 2.06
CA TRP A 119 -10.71 26.44 2.89
C TRP A 119 -12.07 25.81 3.04
N THR A 120 -12.73 25.50 1.94
CA THR A 120 -14.10 24.95 2.00
C THR A 120 -14.13 23.44 2.14
N LYS A 121 -13.06 22.75 1.74
CA LYS A 121 -12.93 21.27 1.69
C LYS A 121 -14.05 20.56 0.92
N ARG A 122 -14.83 21.32 0.16
CA ARG A 122 -15.98 20.82 -0.61
C ARG A 122 -15.73 20.76 -2.11
N SER A 123 -14.74 21.51 -2.58
CA SER A 123 -14.37 21.60 -4.00
C SER A 123 -13.04 20.91 -4.26
N GLN A 124 -12.93 20.25 -5.40
CA GLN A 124 -11.67 19.72 -5.89
C GLN A 124 -11.57 19.92 -7.38
N LEU A 125 -10.38 20.27 -7.85
CA LEU A 125 -10.02 20.33 -9.26
C LEU A 125 -9.26 19.05 -9.60
N MET A 126 -9.70 18.33 -10.62
CA MET A 126 -9.06 17.08 -11.08
C MET A 126 -8.66 17.22 -12.54
N ALA A 127 -7.50 16.71 -12.87
CA ALA A 127 -6.97 16.60 -14.22
C ALA A 127 -6.53 15.16 -14.53
#